data_0738b7912146f73ed5390443e6a05e70
#
_entry.id   0738b7912146f73ed5390443e6a05e70
#
_cell.length_a   1.000
_cell.length_b   1.000
_cell.length_c   1.000
_cell.angle_alpha   90.00
_cell.angle_beta   90.00
_cell.angle_gamma   90.00
#
_symmetry.space_group_name_H-M   'P 1'
#
loop_
_entity.id
_entity.type
_entity.pdbx_description
1 polymer ?
#
loop_
_entity_poly.entity_id
_entity_poly.type
_entity_poly.pdbx_seq_one_letter_code
_entity_poly.pdbx_strand_id
1 'polypeptide(L)'
;MEYDILQSALDTYNDLQKKVSSEMKDWDEYVNKKFNIIQNNFDGSYIVQYKNIIAKVVKHLAYSTFDVIDENTGEVLYKDMTPEIIRKRNRGLREILLDPSIHEIETKGDGIKFVGREDILDVLEETFHKKRMKNTILIGKAGCGKTKIIQEIAKRLSDQYVFLEWRMANVISNTSLRGMLEEKVETTISHILKYNAKNKKKIILFVDEIHSIMGGLSVNDSCQSVTIQDILKPYLSTPNLIIIGATTPVEYKKSICKDKAFKRRLSPIHIDSLSKEVIIKILLNFSENKIEEFLVDYIYEESLSFKESSNPDISLEIIDRVLAKKKLRNIEITKDVIDSIIRIMKANENLELEMEEE
;
A
#
# COMPACT_ATOMS: atom_id res chain seq x y z
N MET A 1 28.96 -10.60 9.57
CA MET A 1 28.11 -10.88 8.37
C MET A 1 27.11 -12.01 8.58
N GLU A 2 27.51 -13.24 8.92
CA GLU A 2 26.54 -14.32 9.24
C GLU A 2 25.73 -14.06 10.51
N TYR A 3 26.32 -13.44 11.52
CA TYR A 3 25.65 -13.10 12.79
C TYR A 3 24.58 -12.01 12.59
N ASP A 4 24.83 -11.04 11.72
CA ASP A 4 23.89 -9.94 11.42
C ASP A 4 22.69 -10.43 10.60
N ILE A 5 22.91 -11.41 9.73
CA ILE A 5 21.82 -12.05 8.95
C ILE A 5 20.93 -12.89 9.85
N LEU A 6 21.51 -13.63 10.80
CA LEU A 6 20.76 -14.40 11.79
C LEU A 6 19.97 -13.49 12.74
N GLN A 7 20.57 -12.38 13.19
CA GLN A 7 19.89 -11.42 14.06
C GLN A 7 18.75 -10.72 13.33
N SER A 8 18.96 -10.28 12.06
CA SER A 8 17.90 -9.71 11.24
C SER A 8 16.77 -10.68 10.93
N ALA A 9 17.09 -11.96 10.72
CA ALA A 9 16.10 -13.03 10.57
C ALA A 9 15.33 -13.27 11.88
N LEU A 10 16.01 -13.20 13.03
CA LEU A 10 15.38 -13.35 14.35
C LEU A 10 14.45 -12.17 14.69
N ASP A 11 14.86 -10.95 14.34
CA ASP A 11 14.06 -9.74 14.55
C ASP A 11 12.84 -9.73 13.63
N THR A 12 13.00 -10.14 12.37
CA THR A 12 11.89 -10.34 11.43
C THR A 12 10.95 -11.45 11.90
N TYR A 13 11.50 -12.53 12.46
CA TYR A 13 10.74 -13.62 13.09
C TYR A 13 9.95 -13.13 14.30
N ASN A 14 10.57 -12.34 15.19
CA ASN A 14 9.93 -11.80 16.38
C ASN A 14 8.84 -10.77 16.06
N ASP A 15 9.01 -9.97 15.01
CA ASP A 15 8.00 -9.02 14.56
C ASP A 15 6.84 -9.69 13.83
N LEU A 16 7.13 -10.75 13.07
CA LEU A 16 6.10 -11.64 12.54
C LEU A 16 5.37 -12.38 13.69
N GLN A 17 6.07 -12.80 14.72
CA GLN A 17 5.46 -13.40 15.92
C GLN A 17 4.53 -12.41 16.65
N LYS A 18 4.92 -11.15 16.81
CA LYS A 18 4.05 -10.13 17.45
C LYS A 18 2.79 -9.85 16.62
N LYS A 19 2.92 -9.81 15.29
CA LYS A 19 1.79 -9.61 14.36
C LYS A 19 0.85 -10.82 14.30
N VAL A 20 1.39 -12.02 14.51
CA VAL A 20 0.68 -13.30 14.48
C VAL A 20 0.16 -13.70 15.88
N SER A 21 0.53 -12.97 16.94
CA SER A 21 0.26 -13.43 18.34
C SER A 21 -1.23 -13.56 18.68
N SER A 22 -2.13 -12.77 18.10
CA SER A 22 -3.57 -12.98 18.26
C SER A 22 -4.10 -14.12 17.38
N GLU A 23 -3.52 -14.31 16.19
CA GLU A 23 -3.85 -15.42 15.29
C GLU A 23 -3.16 -16.72 15.74
N MET A 24 -2.03 -16.63 16.43
CA MET A 24 -1.29 -17.79 16.94
C MET A 24 -1.94 -18.43 18.17
N LYS A 25 -2.61 -17.69 19.04
CA LYS A 25 -3.43 -18.29 20.09
C LYS A 25 -4.50 -19.20 19.50
N ASP A 26 -5.17 -18.72 18.46
CA ASP A 26 -6.20 -19.49 17.74
C ASP A 26 -5.58 -20.70 17.02
N TRP A 27 -4.31 -20.57 16.56
CA TRP A 27 -3.60 -21.65 15.86
C TRP A 27 -3.12 -22.76 16.80
N ASP A 28 -2.49 -22.39 17.92
CA ASP A 28 -2.05 -23.36 18.92
C ASP A 28 -3.24 -24.07 19.56
N GLU A 29 -4.34 -23.35 19.80
CA GLU A 29 -5.59 -23.95 20.26
C GLU A 29 -6.18 -24.91 19.21
N TYR A 30 -6.12 -24.57 17.92
CA TYR A 30 -6.57 -25.45 16.84
C TYR A 30 -5.72 -26.73 16.75
N VAL A 31 -4.39 -26.60 16.78
CA VAL A 31 -3.48 -27.76 16.73
C VAL A 31 -3.70 -28.66 17.94
N ASN A 32 -3.76 -28.10 19.14
CA ASN A 32 -4.04 -28.84 20.39
C ASN A 32 -5.40 -29.55 20.35
N LYS A 33 -6.39 -28.97 19.70
CA LYS A 33 -7.75 -29.55 19.61
C LYS A 33 -7.87 -30.61 18.54
N LYS A 34 -7.08 -30.54 17.46
CA LYS A 34 -7.21 -31.40 16.28
C LYS A 34 -6.20 -32.52 16.22
N PHE A 35 -5.05 -32.34 16.86
CA PHE A 35 -3.95 -33.30 16.84
C PHE A 35 -3.57 -33.70 18.26
N ASN A 36 -3.18 -34.96 18.44
CA ASN A 36 -2.57 -35.40 19.69
C ASN A 36 -1.07 -35.05 19.64
N ILE A 37 -0.67 -33.98 20.32
CA ILE A 37 0.71 -33.49 20.31
C ILE A 37 1.58 -34.39 21.14
N ILE A 38 2.63 -34.94 20.52
CA ILE A 38 3.65 -35.76 21.18
C ILE A 38 4.80 -34.87 21.65
N GLN A 39 5.22 -33.89 20.81
CA GLN A 39 6.38 -33.04 21.08
C GLN A 39 6.23 -31.70 20.41
N ASN A 40 6.68 -30.62 21.07
CA ASN A 40 6.85 -29.29 20.53
C ASN A 40 8.34 -29.07 20.26
N ASN A 41 8.68 -28.67 19.03
CA ASN A 41 10.06 -28.40 18.64
C ASN A 41 10.38 -26.90 18.77
N PHE A 42 11.68 -26.59 18.97
CA PHE A 42 12.16 -25.21 19.08
C PHE A 42 11.95 -24.38 17.81
N ASP A 43 11.81 -25.03 16.64
CA ASP A 43 11.53 -24.39 15.34
C ASP A 43 10.04 -24.02 15.16
N GLY A 44 9.21 -24.24 16.19
CA GLY A 44 7.78 -24.01 16.16
C GLY A 44 6.98 -25.06 15.39
N SER A 45 7.60 -26.18 14.99
CA SER A 45 6.91 -27.35 14.46
C SER A 45 6.45 -28.27 15.61
N TYR A 46 5.47 -29.11 15.32
CA TYR A 46 4.93 -30.10 16.30
C TYR A 46 5.07 -31.49 15.72
N ILE A 47 5.47 -32.44 16.59
CA ILE A 47 5.31 -33.84 16.32
C ILE A 47 3.97 -34.28 16.89
N VAL A 48 3.12 -34.82 16.06
CA VAL A 48 1.74 -35.17 16.40
C VAL A 48 1.42 -36.59 15.98
N GLN A 49 0.53 -37.25 16.70
CA GLN A 49 -0.10 -38.45 16.21
C GLN A 49 -1.27 -38.09 15.31
N TYR A 50 -1.14 -38.40 14.04
CA TYR A 50 -2.17 -38.18 13.03
C TYR A 50 -2.62 -39.52 12.46
N LYS A 51 -3.85 -39.91 12.80
CA LYS A 51 -4.35 -41.27 12.50
C LYS A 51 -3.40 -42.30 13.09
N ASN A 52 -2.81 -43.17 12.27
CA ASN A 52 -1.93 -44.25 12.67
C ASN A 52 -0.44 -43.97 12.42
N ILE A 53 -0.10 -42.74 12.09
CA ILE A 53 1.28 -42.30 11.80
C ILE A 53 1.72 -41.19 12.74
N ILE A 54 3.04 -41.06 12.88
CA ILE A 54 3.66 -39.91 13.49
C ILE A 54 3.94 -38.90 12.38
N ALA A 55 3.44 -37.70 12.53
CA ALA A 55 3.58 -36.65 11.52
C ALA A 55 4.19 -35.39 12.10
N LYS A 56 4.99 -34.70 11.32
CA LYS A 56 5.50 -33.37 11.62
C LYS A 56 4.57 -32.31 11.02
N VAL A 57 4.07 -31.41 11.86
CA VAL A 57 3.27 -30.25 11.43
C VAL A 57 4.19 -29.04 11.37
N VAL A 58 4.43 -28.52 10.17
CA VAL A 58 5.32 -27.39 9.92
C VAL A 58 4.49 -26.17 9.57
N LYS A 59 4.65 -25.09 10.34
CA LYS A 59 3.97 -23.81 10.10
C LYS A 59 4.63 -23.02 8.99
N HIS A 60 3.82 -22.43 8.11
CA HIS A 60 4.23 -21.41 7.17
C HIS A 60 3.72 -20.05 7.66
N LEU A 61 4.55 -19.34 8.43
CA LEU A 61 4.17 -18.10 9.11
C LEU A 61 3.71 -16.99 8.15
N ALA A 62 4.31 -16.92 6.96
CA ALA A 62 3.96 -15.90 5.96
C ALA A 62 2.54 -16.05 5.38
N TYR A 63 2.01 -17.28 5.37
CA TYR A 63 0.73 -17.61 4.71
C TYR A 63 -0.34 -18.10 5.66
N SER A 64 -0.07 -18.14 6.99
CA SER A 64 -0.97 -18.72 7.98
C SER A 64 -1.42 -20.15 7.60
N THR A 65 -0.54 -20.91 6.95
CA THR A 65 -0.76 -22.30 6.53
C THR A 65 0.19 -23.23 7.27
N PHE A 66 -0.04 -24.52 7.15
CA PHE A 66 0.86 -25.55 7.64
C PHE A 66 0.84 -26.78 6.74
N ASP A 67 1.96 -27.50 6.75
CA ASP A 67 2.10 -28.80 6.11
C ASP A 67 2.07 -29.90 7.16
N VAL A 68 1.54 -31.06 6.80
CA VAL A 68 1.60 -32.27 7.57
C VAL A 68 2.49 -33.24 6.83
N ILE A 69 3.62 -33.60 7.42
CA ILE A 69 4.67 -34.43 6.83
C ILE A 69 4.80 -35.72 7.66
N ASP A 70 4.82 -36.86 7.01
CA ASP A 70 5.13 -38.13 7.68
C ASP A 70 6.57 -38.08 8.20
N GLU A 71 6.76 -38.27 9.52
CA GLU A 71 8.07 -38.12 10.17
C GLU A 71 9.05 -39.24 9.76
N ASN A 72 8.53 -40.41 9.36
CA ASN A 72 9.35 -41.56 8.99
C ASN A 72 9.76 -41.56 7.52
N THR A 73 8.84 -41.14 6.64
CA THR A 73 9.04 -41.21 5.19
C THR A 73 9.44 -39.86 4.60
N GLY A 74 9.21 -38.75 5.30
CA GLY A 74 9.37 -37.39 4.78
C GLY A 74 8.32 -37.00 3.73
N GLU A 75 7.31 -37.83 3.48
CA GLU A 75 6.25 -37.58 2.51
C GLU A 75 5.31 -36.47 3.02
N VAL A 76 4.98 -35.51 2.17
CA VAL A 76 4.02 -34.45 2.48
C VAL A 76 2.61 -35.01 2.32
N LEU A 77 1.96 -35.32 3.45
CA LEU A 77 0.60 -35.88 3.49
C LEU A 77 -0.46 -34.85 3.17
N TYR A 78 -0.25 -33.61 3.63
CA TYR A 78 -1.13 -32.46 3.37
C TYR A 78 -0.26 -31.21 3.23
N LYS A 79 -0.49 -30.44 2.18
CA LYS A 79 0.24 -29.22 1.88
C LYS A 79 -0.67 -28.00 2.02
N ASP A 80 -0.09 -26.89 2.51
CA ASP A 80 -0.75 -25.58 2.61
C ASP A 80 -2.12 -25.62 3.33
N MET A 81 -2.26 -26.48 4.33
CA MET A 81 -3.47 -26.53 5.14
C MET A 81 -3.65 -25.24 5.94
N THR A 82 -4.87 -24.73 5.96
CA THR A 82 -5.22 -23.57 6.77
C THR A 82 -6.16 -23.97 7.88
N PRO A 83 -5.91 -23.59 9.15
CA PRO A 83 -6.85 -23.84 10.24
C PRO A 83 -8.25 -23.33 9.90
N GLU A 84 -9.28 -24.08 10.23
CA GLU A 84 -10.66 -23.76 9.87
C GLU A 84 -11.12 -22.42 10.47
N ILE A 85 -10.59 -22.04 11.64
CA ILE A 85 -10.83 -20.76 12.31
C ILE A 85 -10.25 -19.62 11.48
N ILE A 86 -9.01 -19.78 10.99
CA ILE A 86 -8.35 -18.78 10.12
C ILE A 86 -9.05 -18.73 8.77
N ARG A 87 -9.46 -19.89 8.21
CA ARG A 87 -10.28 -19.94 6.98
C ARG A 87 -11.59 -19.19 7.12
N LYS A 88 -12.30 -19.36 8.24
CA LYS A 88 -13.58 -18.64 8.47
C LYS A 88 -13.38 -17.15 8.69
N ARG A 89 -12.29 -16.76 9.41
CA ARG A 89 -12.00 -15.36 9.73
C ARG A 89 -11.53 -14.55 8.52
N ASN A 90 -10.68 -15.15 7.66
CA ASN A 90 -10.01 -14.45 6.55
C ASN A 90 -10.50 -14.86 5.16
N ARG A 91 -11.49 -15.77 5.06
CA ARG A 91 -11.94 -16.30 3.76
C ARG A 91 -12.32 -15.18 2.78
N GLY A 92 -13.13 -14.24 3.22
CA GLY A 92 -13.59 -13.13 2.38
C GLY A 92 -12.45 -12.17 1.98
N LEU A 93 -11.50 -11.89 2.88
CA LEU A 93 -10.34 -11.05 2.57
C LEU A 93 -9.39 -11.75 1.61
N ARG A 94 -9.15 -13.06 1.80
CA ARG A 94 -8.34 -13.86 0.88
C ARG A 94 -8.94 -13.91 -0.53
N GLU A 95 -10.24 -14.09 -0.65
CA GLU A 95 -10.93 -14.07 -1.95
C GLU A 95 -10.73 -12.73 -2.68
N ILE A 96 -10.71 -11.63 -1.94
CA ILE A 96 -10.44 -10.28 -2.47
C ILE A 96 -8.97 -10.15 -2.89
N LEU A 97 -8.03 -10.61 -2.06
CA LEU A 97 -6.59 -10.53 -2.33
C LEU A 97 -6.09 -11.51 -3.41
N LEU A 98 -6.94 -12.45 -3.87
CA LEU A 98 -6.65 -13.25 -5.06
C LEU A 98 -6.81 -12.44 -6.36
N ASP A 99 -7.50 -11.31 -6.33
CA ASP A 99 -7.55 -10.40 -7.47
C ASP A 99 -6.18 -9.70 -7.64
N PRO A 100 -5.48 -9.91 -8.77
CA PRO A 100 -4.16 -9.34 -8.99
C PRO A 100 -4.16 -7.80 -9.11
N SER A 101 -5.33 -7.17 -9.17
CA SER A 101 -5.47 -5.72 -9.12
C SER A 101 -5.56 -5.16 -7.69
N ILE A 102 -5.73 -6.01 -6.68
CA ILE A 102 -5.89 -5.62 -5.28
C ILE A 102 -4.63 -5.97 -4.49
N HIS A 103 -4.07 -4.99 -3.79
CA HIS A 103 -2.90 -5.15 -2.95
C HIS A 103 -3.16 -4.59 -1.55
N GLU A 104 -2.63 -5.22 -0.53
CA GLU A 104 -2.64 -4.63 0.82
C GLU A 104 -1.65 -3.47 0.87
N ILE A 105 -2.07 -2.34 1.45
CA ILE A 105 -1.19 -1.18 1.60
C ILE A 105 -0.11 -1.51 2.62
N GLU A 106 1.14 -1.42 2.19
CA GLU A 106 2.28 -1.62 3.06
C GLU A 106 2.35 -0.51 4.11
N THR A 107 2.23 -0.91 5.38
CA THR A 107 2.37 -0.03 6.53
C THR A 107 3.80 -0.02 7.10
N LYS A 108 4.69 -0.87 6.56
CA LYS A 108 6.12 -0.84 6.88
C LYS A 108 6.72 0.40 6.25
N GLY A 109 7.32 1.24 7.07
CA GLY A 109 7.87 2.51 6.62
C GLY A 109 9.07 2.34 5.70
N ASP A 110 9.16 3.22 4.73
CA ASP A 110 10.31 3.45 3.82
C ASP A 110 11.49 4.19 4.50
N GLY A 111 11.50 4.27 5.84
CA GLY A 111 12.47 5.06 6.61
C GLY A 111 12.10 6.54 6.72
N ILE A 112 11.13 7.03 5.95
CA ILE A 112 10.69 8.43 6.00
C ILE A 112 9.68 8.62 7.12
N LYS A 113 10.05 9.44 8.12
CA LYS A 113 9.17 9.76 9.22
C LYS A 113 8.04 10.68 8.75
N PHE A 114 6.81 10.30 9.09
CA PHE A 114 5.64 11.15 8.82
C PHE A 114 5.65 12.40 9.72
N VAL A 115 5.52 13.57 9.12
CA VAL A 115 5.58 14.87 9.85
C VAL A 115 4.71 15.90 9.12
N GLY A 116 3.96 16.70 9.89
CA GLY A 116 3.35 17.96 9.45
C GLY A 116 2.06 17.80 8.63
N ARG A 117 1.35 16.67 8.79
CA ARG A 117 0.05 16.44 8.15
C ARG A 117 -0.91 15.67 9.06
N GLU A 118 -0.74 15.83 10.35
CA GLU A 118 -1.56 15.21 11.38
C GLU A 118 -3.02 15.65 11.27
N ASP A 119 -3.26 16.92 10.92
CA ASP A 119 -4.57 17.50 10.63
C ASP A 119 -5.31 16.77 9.48
N ILE A 120 -4.59 16.38 8.43
CA ILE A 120 -5.16 15.63 7.32
C ILE A 120 -5.57 14.23 7.75
N LEU A 121 -4.77 13.57 8.61
CA LEU A 121 -5.13 12.27 9.18
C LEU A 121 -6.40 12.38 10.03
N ASP A 122 -6.53 13.43 10.83
CA ASP A 122 -7.70 13.66 11.66
C ASP A 122 -8.97 13.89 10.79
N VAL A 123 -8.87 14.69 9.74
CA VAL A 123 -9.97 14.92 8.78
C VAL A 123 -10.36 13.63 8.06
N LEU A 124 -9.40 12.78 7.70
CA LEU A 124 -9.69 11.47 7.09
C LEU A 124 -10.41 10.56 8.08
N GLU A 125 -9.91 10.45 9.31
CA GLU A 125 -10.52 9.65 10.36
C GLU A 125 -11.93 10.11 10.66
N GLU A 126 -12.18 11.41 10.83
CA GLU A 126 -13.52 11.99 10.97
C GLU A 126 -14.43 11.63 9.79
N THR A 127 -13.89 11.68 8.56
CA THR A 127 -14.66 11.38 7.35
C THR A 127 -15.12 9.94 7.33
N PHE A 128 -14.31 8.98 7.77
CA PHE A 128 -14.71 7.57 7.85
C PHE A 128 -15.80 7.30 8.89
N HIS A 129 -15.90 8.15 9.92
CA HIS A 129 -16.94 8.07 10.95
C HIS A 129 -18.24 8.79 10.57
N LYS A 130 -18.29 9.56 9.47
CA LYS A 130 -19.53 10.20 8.99
C LYS A 130 -20.62 9.17 8.70
N LYS A 131 -21.87 9.55 8.88
CA LYS A 131 -23.01 8.72 8.48
C LYS A 131 -23.19 8.66 6.96
N ARG A 132 -22.81 9.71 6.25
CA ARG A 132 -22.92 9.89 4.79
C ARG A 132 -21.62 10.45 4.21
N MET A 133 -21.36 10.21 2.93
CA MET A 133 -20.22 10.74 2.19
C MET A 133 -18.88 10.40 2.84
N LYS A 134 -18.63 9.11 2.99
CA LYS A 134 -17.36 8.61 3.52
C LYS A 134 -16.26 8.52 2.45
N ASN A 135 -16.66 8.57 1.17
CA ASN A 135 -15.69 8.54 0.08
C ASN A 135 -14.97 9.88 -0.03
N THR A 136 -13.68 9.82 -0.26
CA THR A 136 -12.80 10.98 -0.20
C THR A 136 -11.92 11.02 -1.44
N ILE A 137 -11.50 12.21 -1.83
CA ILE A 137 -10.48 12.39 -2.86
C ILE A 137 -9.40 13.35 -2.35
N LEU A 138 -8.16 12.87 -2.32
CA LEU A 138 -6.98 13.65 -2.00
C LEU A 138 -6.51 14.37 -3.26
N ILE A 139 -6.42 15.69 -3.19
CA ILE A 139 -6.05 16.53 -4.32
C ILE A 139 -4.75 17.26 -3.96
N GLY A 140 -3.66 16.91 -4.61
CA GLY A 140 -2.35 17.53 -4.35
C GLY A 140 -1.39 17.28 -5.50
N LYS A 141 -0.36 18.12 -5.62
CA LYS A 141 0.68 17.99 -6.65
C LYS A 141 1.35 16.61 -6.60
N ALA A 142 1.96 16.21 -7.70
CA ALA A 142 2.84 15.03 -7.70
C ALA A 142 3.95 15.23 -6.65
N GLY A 143 4.33 14.16 -5.93
CA GLY A 143 5.38 14.23 -4.91
C GLY A 143 5.03 14.96 -3.60
N CYS A 144 3.79 15.44 -3.41
CA CYS A 144 3.39 16.10 -2.16
C CYS A 144 3.09 15.16 -0.98
N GLY A 145 3.23 13.84 -1.17
CA GLY A 145 3.09 12.83 -0.11
C GLY A 145 1.69 12.24 0.05
N LYS A 146 0.82 12.23 -0.98
CA LYS A 146 -0.53 11.61 -0.93
C LYS A 146 -0.49 10.14 -0.48
N THR A 147 0.37 9.35 -1.10
CA THR A 147 0.52 7.92 -0.78
C THR A 147 1.04 7.71 0.63
N LYS A 148 1.93 8.60 1.12
CA LYS A 148 2.43 8.56 2.51
C LYS A 148 1.33 8.81 3.53
N ILE A 149 0.42 9.75 3.24
CA ILE A 149 -0.77 9.99 4.07
C ILE A 149 -1.61 8.71 4.18
N ILE A 150 -1.80 7.99 3.06
CA ILE A 150 -2.58 6.74 3.05
C ILE A 150 -1.87 5.64 3.85
N GLN A 151 -0.55 5.50 3.73
CA GLN A 151 0.22 4.55 4.54
C GLN A 151 0.09 4.85 6.04
N GLU A 152 0.17 6.12 6.44
CA GLU A 152 0.11 6.49 7.85
C GLU A 152 -1.30 6.34 8.43
N ILE A 153 -2.37 6.72 7.70
CA ILE A 153 -3.74 6.50 8.16
C ILE A 153 -4.08 5.00 8.22
N ALA A 154 -3.54 4.19 7.30
CA ALA A 154 -3.68 2.74 7.33
C ALA A 154 -3.02 2.12 8.56
N LYS A 155 -1.85 2.63 8.96
CA LYS A 155 -1.16 2.23 10.18
C LYS A 155 -1.93 2.67 11.43
N ARG A 156 -2.36 3.93 11.48
CA ARG A 156 -3.11 4.53 12.61
C ARG A 156 -4.42 3.79 12.88
N LEU A 157 -5.14 3.40 11.84
CA LEU A 157 -6.45 2.75 11.92
C LEU A 157 -6.41 1.25 11.66
N SER A 158 -5.25 0.62 11.77
CA SER A 158 -5.05 -0.80 11.47
C SER A 158 -5.93 -1.76 12.28
N ASP A 159 -6.41 -1.36 13.45
CA ASP A 159 -7.32 -2.16 14.28
C ASP A 159 -8.76 -2.14 13.79
N GLN A 160 -9.17 -1.06 13.11
CA GLN A 160 -10.56 -0.83 12.69
C GLN A 160 -10.79 -1.12 11.21
N TYR A 161 -9.76 -0.89 10.37
CA TYR A 161 -9.86 -0.99 8.92
C TYR A 161 -8.73 -1.83 8.32
N VAL A 162 -9.02 -2.41 7.16
CA VAL A 162 -8.04 -2.98 6.22
C VAL A 162 -7.96 -2.03 5.04
N PHE A 163 -6.79 -1.50 4.76
CA PHE A 163 -6.60 -0.63 3.60
C PHE A 163 -6.03 -1.43 2.43
N LEU A 164 -6.74 -1.41 1.31
CA LEU A 164 -6.35 -2.09 0.09
C LEU A 164 -6.17 -1.07 -1.03
N GLU A 165 -5.08 -1.19 -1.77
CA GLU A 165 -4.84 -0.46 -3.00
C GLU A 165 -5.50 -1.18 -4.17
N TRP A 166 -6.27 -0.47 -4.98
CA TRP A 166 -6.87 -0.99 -6.21
C TRP A 166 -6.16 -0.38 -7.42
N ARG A 167 -5.30 -1.17 -8.04
CA ARG A 167 -4.48 -0.76 -9.18
C ARG A 167 -5.27 -0.84 -10.48
N MET A 168 -5.75 0.30 -10.96
CA MET A 168 -6.60 0.39 -12.14
C MET A 168 -5.91 -0.11 -13.42
N ALA A 169 -4.60 0.10 -13.57
CA ALA A 169 -3.84 -0.44 -14.67
C ALA A 169 -3.99 -1.96 -14.82
N ASN A 170 -3.98 -2.70 -13.69
CA ASN A 170 -4.15 -4.14 -13.69
C ASN A 170 -5.62 -4.58 -13.94
N VAL A 171 -6.58 -3.71 -13.65
CA VAL A 171 -7.99 -3.95 -14.00
C VAL A 171 -8.17 -3.89 -15.51
N ILE A 172 -7.59 -2.86 -16.13
CA ILE A 172 -7.74 -2.56 -17.55
C ILE A 172 -6.94 -3.55 -18.42
N SER A 173 -5.67 -3.82 -18.06
CA SER A 173 -4.76 -4.63 -18.87
C SER A 173 -5.22 -6.09 -19.07
N ASN A 174 -6.00 -6.61 -18.13
CA ASN A 174 -6.48 -7.99 -18.16
C ASN A 174 -7.89 -8.14 -18.76
N THR A 175 -8.44 -7.08 -19.37
CA THR A 175 -9.81 -7.07 -19.88
C THR A 175 -9.81 -6.63 -21.36
N SER A 176 -9.91 -7.60 -22.26
CA SER A 176 -9.96 -7.34 -23.72
C SER A 176 -11.36 -6.93 -24.20
N LEU A 177 -12.40 -7.23 -23.42
CA LEU A 177 -13.79 -6.98 -23.77
C LEU A 177 -14.48 -6.15 -22.67
N ARG A 178 -15.35 -5.24 -23.05
CA ARG A 178 -16.13 -4.37 -22.17
C ARG A 178 -16.85 -5.12 -21.06
N GLY A 179 -17.57 -6.20 -21.39
CA GLY A 179 -18.32 -6.98 -20.39
C GLY A 179 -17.44 -7.62 -19.33
N MET A 180 -16.21 -8.00 -19.67
CA MET A 180 -15.23 -8.54 -18.71
C MET A 180 -14.78 -7.46 -17.71
N LEU A 181 -14.65 -6.19 -18.15
CA LEU A 181 -14.30 -5.08 -17.28
C LEU A 181 -15.43 -4.79 -16.27
N GLU A 182 -16.66 -4.70 -16.77
CA GLU A 182 -17.86 -4.50 -15.94
C GLU A 182 -17.97 -5.61 -14.89
N GLU A 183 -17.91 -6.87 -15.33
CA GLU A 183 -17.98 -8.05 -14.44
C GLU A 183 -16.87 -8.05 -13.39
N LYS A 184 -15.65 -7.72 -13.79
CA LYS A 184 -14.49 -7.67 -12.87
C LYS A 184 -14.67 -6.60 -11.80
N VAL A 185 -15.03 -5.38 -12.19
CA VAL A 185 -15.26 -4.27 -11.27
C VAL A 185 -16.42 -4.58 -10.31
N GLU A 186 -17.56 -5.06 -10.82
CA GLU A 186 -18.72 -5.42 -10.01
C GLU A 186 -18.44 -6.57 -9.06
N THR A 187 -17.71 -7.60 -9.51
CA THR A 187 -17.32 -8.75 -8.69
C THR A 187 -16.43 -8.30 -7.53
N THR A 188 -15.40 -7.50 -7.81
CA THR A 188 -14.49 -6.98 -6.78
C THR A 188 -15.25 -6.16 -5.73
N ILE A 189 -16.11 -5.24 -6.16
CA ILE A 189 -16.92 -4.43 -5.25
C ILE A 189 -17.90 -5.29 -4.45
N SER A 190 -18.56 -6.27 -5.10
CA SER A 190 -19.49 -7.19 -4.42
C SER A 190 -18.78 -7.97 -3.31
N HIS A 191 -17.55 -8.44 -3.54
CA HIS A 191 -16.76 -9.13 -2.52
C HIS A 191 -16.43 -8.21 -1.35
N ILE A 192 -16.01 -6.97 -1.62
CA ILE A 192 -15.73 -5.96 -0.59
C ILE A 192 -16.97 -5.63 0.24
N LEU A 193 -18.11 -5.41 -0.43
CA LEU A 193 -19.39 -5.13 0.25
C LEU A 193 -19.83 -6.29 1.12
N LYS A 194 -19.71 -7.53 0.63
CA LYS A 194 -20.03 -8.76 1.40
C LYS A 194 -19.09 -8.90 2.60
N TYR A 195 -17.81 -8.60 2.43
CA TYR A 195 -16.85 -8.59 3.53
C TYR A 195 -17.24 -7.55 4.57
N ASN A 196 -17.46 -6.29 4.13
CA ASN A 196 -17.80 -5.18 5.00
C ASN A 196 -19.14 -5.36 5.74
N ALA A 197 -20.09 -6.09 5.17
CA ALA A 197 -21.35 -6.40 5.83
C ALA A 197 -21.19 -7.41 6.98
N LYS A 198 -20.24 -8.34 6.86
CA LYS A 198 -20.07 -9.47 7.79
C LYS A 198 -19.01 -9.25 8.87
N ASN A 199 -18.05 -8.39 8.64
CA ASN A 199 -16.90 -8.20 9.52
C ASN A 199 -16.95 -6.89 10.28
N LYS A 200 -16.40 -6.86 11.50
CA LYS A 200 -16.24 -5.62 12.28
C LYS A 200 -15.21 -4.70 11.64
N LYS A 201 -14.05 -5.27 11.31
CA LYS A 201 -12.97 -4.57 10.60
C LYS A 201 -13.38 -4.41 9.13
N LYS A 202 -13.48 -3.17 8.67
CA LYS A 202 -13.97 -2.85 7.32
C LYS A 202 -12.82 -2.63 6.36
N ILE A 203 -13.05 -2.90 5.08
CA ILE A 203 -12.10 -2.58 4.01
C ILE A 203 -12.35 -1.15 3.55
N ILE A 204 -11.27 -0.38 3.45
CA ILE A 204 -11.18 0.90 2.75
C ILE A 204 -10.36 0.67 1.48
N LEU A 205 -10.89 1.12 0.35
CA LEU A 205 -10.27 0.95 -0.95
C LEU A 205 -9.56 2.25 -1.34
N PHE A 206 -8.27 2.18 -1.59
CA PHE A 206 -7.47 3.28 -2.11
C PHE A 206 -7.27 3.12 -3.62
N VAL A 207 -7.51 4.18 -4.36
CA VAL A 207 -7.29 4.27 -5.82
C VAL A 207 -6.36 5.44 -6.08
N ASP A 208 -5.09 5.12 -6.35
CA ASP A 208 -4.17 6.15 -6.80
C ASP A 208 -4.48 6.54 -8.24
N GLU A 209 -4.15 7.78 -8.61
CA GLU A 209 -4.45 8.34 -9.92
C GLU A 209 -5.90 8.06 -10.37
N ILE A 210 -6.87 8.34 -9.45
CA ILE A 210 -8.30 8.02 -9.66
C ILE A 210 -8.88 8.64 -10.94
N HIS A 211 -8.25 9.65 -11.52
CA HIS A 211 -8.64 10.22 -12.78
C HIS A 211 -8.51 9.23 -13.96
N SER A 212 -7.65 8.21 -13.83
CA SER A 212 -7.48 7.16 -14.85
C SER A 212 -8.76 6.36 -15.11
N ILE A 213 -9.67 6.28 -14.13
CA ILE A 213 -10.96 5.60 -14.29
C ILE A 213 -11.99 6.43 -15.07
N MET A 214 -11.69 7.72 -15.30
CA MET A 214 -12.58 8.66 -16.00
C MET A 214 -12.43 8.60 -17.53
N GLY A 215 -11.34 7.99 -18.02
CA GLY A 215 -11.11 7.74 -19.44
C GLY A 215 -11.96 6.57 -19.92
N GLY A 216 -12.74 6.78 -21.00
CA GLY A 216 -13.38 5.66 -21.69
C GLY A 216 -12.32 4.81 -22.37
N LEU A 217 -12.40 3.48 -22.24
CA LEU A 217 -11.67 2.59 -23.15
C LEU A 217 -12.27 2.80 -24.53
N SER A 218 -11.55 3.49 -25.39
CA SER A 218 -11.89 3.62 -26.82
C SER A 218 -11.69 2.26 -27.50
N VAL A 219 -12.68 1.39 -27.38
CA VAL A 219 -12.74 0.16 -28.19
C VAL A 219 -13.70 0.46 -29.33
N ASN A 220 -13.12 0.89 -30.45
CA ASN A 220 -13.78 1.13 -31.75
C ASN A 220 -14.98 2.11 -31.78
N ASP A 221 -14.92 3.04 -32.70
CA ASP A 221 -15.68 4.26 -32.99
C ASP A 221 -17.23 4.21 -33.06
N SER A 222 -17.92 3.22 -32.55
CA SER A 222 -19.36 3.10 -32.80
C SER A 222 -20.26 2.74 -31.62
N CYS A 223 -19.77 2.59 -30.40
CA CYS A 223 -20.61 2.31 -29.22
C CYS A 223 -20.28 3.23 -28.04
N GLN A 224 -21.30 3.69 -27.32
CA GLN A 224 -21.17 4.43 -26.06
C GLN A 224 -20.17 3.76 -25.13
N SER A 225 -19.05 4.43 -24.86
CA SER A 225 -17.99 3.97 -23.96
C SER A 225 -18.51 4.05 -22.52
N VAL A 226 -18.79 2.89 -21.90
CA VAL A 226 -18.99 2.84 -20.45
C VAL A 226 -17.64 2.94 -19.78
N THR A 227 -17.53 3.84 -18.84
CA THR A 227 -16.31 4.05 -18.06
C THR A 227 -16.41 3.33 -16.72
N ILE A 228 -15.27 3.00 -16.11
CA ILE A 228 -15.25 2.42 -14.75
C ILE A 228 -15.99 3.33 -13.77
N GLN A 229 -15.91 4.65 -13.95
CA GLN A 229 -16.66 5.59 -13.13
C GLN A 229 -18.18 5.38 -13.19
N ASP A 230 -18.75 5.02 -14.36
CA ASP A 230 -20.20 4.81 -14.50
C ASP A 230 -20.63 3.56 -13.73
N ILE A 231 -19.80 2.51 -13.75
CA ILE A 231 -20.01 1.31 -12.96
C ILE A 231 -19.92 1.61 -11.46
N LEU A 232 -19.00 2.48 -11.05
CA LEU A 232 -18.76 2.82 -9.64
C LEU A 232 -19.85 3.74 -9.04
N LYS A 233 -20.46 4.62 -9.83
CA LYS A 233 -21.44 5.61 -9.35
C LYS A 233 -22.51 5.07 -8.43
N PRO A 234 -23.19 3.96 -8.72
CA PRO A 234 -24.21 3.39 -7.83
C PRO A 234 -23.61 2.99 -6.47
N TYR A 235 -22.44 2.38 -6.48
CA TYR A 235 -21.78 1.84 -5.29
C TYR A 235 -21.23 2.92 -4.36
N LEU A 236 -20.76 4.05 -4.90
CA LEU A 236 -20.29 5.19 -4.09
C LEU A 236 -21.34 5.79 -3.17
N SER A 237 -22.62 5.47 -3.41
CA SER A 237 -23.72 5.89 -2.55
C SER A 237 -24.05 4.88 -1.46
N THR A 238 -23.39 3.72 -1.43
CA THR A 238 -23.65 2.68 -0.42
C THR A 238 -22.84 2.95 0.85
N PRO A 239 -23.41 2.78 2.05
CA PRO A 239 -22.73 3.12 3.30
C PRO A 239 -21.57 2.19 3.65
N ASN A 240 -21.54 1.00 3.04
CA ASN A 240 -20.54 -0.04 3.33
C ASN A 240 -19.35 -0.06 2.38
N LEU A 241 -19.29 0.85 1.41
CA LEU A 241 -18.14 1.05 0.54
C LEU A 241 -17.48 2.38 0.92
N ILE A 242 -16.19 2.34 1.20
CA ILE A 242 -15.36 3.52 1.46
C ILE A 242 -14.22 3.49 0.46
N ILE A 243 -14.18 4.52 -0.38
CA ILE A 243 -13.12 4.71 -1.38
C ILE A 243 -12.38 6.00 -1.07
N ILE A 244 -11.05 5.94 -1.13
CA ILE A 244 -10.17 7.10 -1.12
C ILE A 244 -9.50 7.16 -2.49
N GLY A 245 -9.73 8.23 -3.23
CA GLY A 245 -9.01 8.51 -4.46
C GLY A 245 -7.85 9.46 -4.21
N ALA A 246 -6.81 9.41 -5.03
CA ALA A 246 -5.78 10.44 -5.09
C ALA A 246 -5.64 10.94 -6.51
N THR A 247 -5.34 12.24 -6.68
CA THR A 247 -5.16 12.87 -8.00
C THR A 247 -4.42 14.20 -7.87
N THR A 248 -4.02 14.77 -9.01
CA THR A 248 -3.47 16.13 -9.07
C THR A 248 -4.57 17.18 -9.23
N PRO A 249 -4.31 18.47 -8.89
CA PRO A 249 -5.27 19.55 -9.10
C PRO A 249 -5.65 19.74 -10.58
N VAL A 250 -4.72 19.48 -11.49
CA VAL A 250 -4.94 19.60 -12.93
C VAL A 250 -5.91 18.52 -13.40
N GLU A 251 -5.62 17.26 -13.08
CA GLU A 251 -6.46 16.12 -13.45
C GLU A 251 -7.83 16.15 -12.75
N TYR A 252 -7.89 16.65 -11.51
CA TYR A 252 -9.16 16.86 -10.82
C TYR A 252 -10.08 17.81 -11.60
N LYS A 253 -9.55 18.94 -12.06
CA LYS A 253 -10.31 19.91 -12.88
C LYS A 253 -10.68 19.34 -14.25
N LYS A 254 -9.71 18.67 -14.90
CA LYS A 254 -9.83 18.16 -16.28
C LYS A 254 -10.81 16.99 -16.37
N SER A 255 -10.85 16.11 -15.37
CA SER A 255 -11.60 14.85 -15.39
C SER A 255 -12.76 14.85 -14.38
N ILE A 256 -12.47 14.87 -13.09
CA ILE A 256 -13.46 14.68 -12.01
C ILE A 256 -14.52 15.79 -11.98
N CYS A 257 -14.11 17.06 -12.17
CA CYS A 257 -15.05 18.18 -12.13
C CYS A 257 -16.06 18.19 -13.26
N LYS A 258 -15.77 17.52 -14.38
CA LYS A 258 -16.70 17.42 -15.52
C LYS A 258 -17.90 16.54 -15.20
N ASP A 259 -17.71 15.49 -14.38
CA ASP A 259 -18.80 14.64 -13.94
C ASP A 259 -19.36 15.08 -12.57
N LYS A 260 -20.38 15.93 -12.62
CA LYS A 260 -21.06 16.44 -11.41
C LYS A 260 -21.63 15.31 -10.54
N ALA A 261 -22.06 14.19 -11.16
CA ALA A 261 -22.66 13.07 -10.44
C ALA A 261 -21.60 12.27 -9.68
N PHE A 262 -20.43 12.07 -10.25
CA PHE A 262 -19.31 11.44 -9.58
C PHE A 262 -18.73 12.35 -8.49
N LYS A 263 -18.44 13.61 -8.83
CA LYS A 263 -17.90 14.63 -7.92
C LYS A 263 -18.70 14.76 -6.62
N ARG A 264 -20.04 14.84 -6.70
CA ARG A 264 -20.89 15.01 -5.50
C ARG A 264 -20.88 13.82 -4.52
N ARG A 265 -20.28 12.69 -4.91
CA ARG A 265 -20.14 11.49 -4.08
C ARG A 265 -18.78 11.39 -3.39
N LEU A 266 -17.87 12.31 -3.66
CA LEU A 266 -16.53 12.37 -3.11
C LEU A 266 -16.37 13.65 -2.28
N SER A 267 -15.77 13.51 -1.11
CA SER A 267 -15.38 14.64 -0.24
C SER A 267 -13.96 15.07 -0.59
N PRO A 268 -13.75 16.26 -1.19
CA PRO A 268 -12.39 16.67 -1.57
C PRO A 268 -11.61 17.11 -0.33
N ILE A 269 -10.36 16.65 -0.24
CA ILE A 269 -9.35 17.10 0.72
C ILE A 269 -8.17 17.62 -0.08
N HIS A 270 -7.86 18.90 0.08
CA HIS A 270 -6.72 19.52 -0.58
C HIS A 270 -5.46 19.30 0.25
N ILE A 271 -4.41 18.86 -0.44
CA ILE A 271 -3.09 18.63 0.15
C ILE A 271 -2.18 19.75 -0.34
N ASP A 272 -2.00 20.75 0.52
CA ASP A 272 -1.13 21.88 0.23
C ASP A 272 0.35 21.50 0.34
N SER A 273 1.23 22.34 -0.18
CA SER A 273 2.67 22.18 0.02
C SER A 273 3.02 22.29 1.51
N LEU A 274 3.99 21.50 1.96
CA LEU A 274 4.54 21.62 3.30
C LEU A 274 5.38 22.89 3.43
N SER A 275 5.49 23.42 4.64
CA SER A 275 6.41 24.52 4.90
C SER A 275 7.87 24.06 4.79
N LYS A 276 8.78 25.01 4.50
CA LYS A 276 10.21 24.75 4.42
C LYS A 276 10.73 24.02 5.66
N GLU A 277 10.34 24.48 6.85
CA GLU A 277 10.80 23.94 8.13
C GLU A 277 10.38 22.47 8.31
N VAL A 278 9.18 22.11 7.87
CA VAL A 278 8.69 20.72 7.90
C VAL A 278 9.44 19.86 6.91
N ILE A 279 9.68 20.37 5.69
CA ILE A 279 10.44 19.65 4.65
C ILE A 279 11.86 19.40 5.16
N ILE A 280 12.57 20.41 5.66
CA ILE A 280 13.92 20.24 6.24
C ILE A 280 13.93 19.16 7.32
N LYS A 281 12.95 19.13 8.21
CA LYS A 281 12.83 18.07 9.24
C LYS A 281 12.67 16.68 8.62
N ILE A 282 11.89 16.54 7.55
CA ILE A 282 11.72 15.28 6.83
C ILE A 282 13.06 14.83 6.23
N LEU A 283 13.76 15.75 5.58
CA LEU A 283 15.03 15.49 4.90
C LEU A 283 16.16 15.11 5.88
N LEU A 284 16.24 15.80 7.02
CA LEU A 284 17.19 15.48 8.10
C LEU A 284 16.92 14.10 8.69
N ASN A 285 15.65 13.78 8.95
CA ASN A 285 15.26 12.45 9.43
C ASN A 285 15.60 11.35 8.41
N PHE A 286 15.33 11.57 7.12
CA PHE A 286 15.64 10.62 6.05
C PHE A 286 17.13 10.39 5.90
N SER A 287 17.92 11.45 5.95
CA SER A 287 19.40 11.35 5.90
C SER A 287 20.02 10.78 7.18
N GLU A 288 19.22 10.49 8.22
CA GLU A 288 19.72 10.09 9.56
C GLU A 288 20.75 11.08 10.12
N ASN A 289 20.61 12.36 9.81
CA ASN A 289 21.56 13.43 10.11
C ASN A 289 22.98 13.19 9.56
N LYS A 290 23.13 12.41 8.48
CA LYS A 290 24.41 12.16 7.81
C LYS A 290 24.83 13.28 6.87
N ILE A 291 23.95 14.27 6.65
CA ILE A 291 24.16 15.48 5.86
C ILE A 291 23.98 16.67 6.79
N GLU A 292 24.88 17.64 6.72
CA GLU A 292 24.82 18.85 7.52
C GLU A 292 23.57 19.70 7.15
N GLU A 293 22.94 20.31 8.14
CA GLU A 293 21.67 21.01 7.95
C GLU A 293 21.75 22.11 6.87
N PHE A 294 22.87 22.83 6.79
CA PHE A 294 23.04 23.87 5.77
C PHE A 294 23.10 23.29 4.33
N LEU A 295 23.58 22.05 4.16
CA LEU A 295 23.53 21.36 2.87
C LEU A 295 22.15 20.82 2.55
N VAL A 296 21.40 20.41 3.56
CA VAL A 296 19.99 20.04 3.40
C VAL A 296 19.15 21.25 3.00
N ASP A 297 19.38 22.40 3.64
CA ASP A 297 18.75 23.67 3.26
C ASP A 297 19.10 24.05 1.81
N TYR A 298 20.36 23.92 1.43
CA TYR A 298 20.81 24.15 0.06
C TYR A 298 20.11 23.21 -0.96
N ILE A 299 19.98 21.92 -0.64
CA ILE A 299 19.27 20.95 -1.49
C ILE A 299 17.79 21.37 -1.64
N TYR A 300 17.16 21.82 -0.56
CA TYR A 300 15.77 22.30 -0.63
C TYR A 300 15.63 23.50 -1.57
N GLU A 301 16.49 24.53 -1.44
CA GLU A 301 16.43 25.72 -2.30
C GLU A 301 16.64 25.37 -3.78
N GLU A 302 17.62 24.54 -4.08
CA GLU A 302 17.87 24.09 -5.45
C GLU A 302 16.73 23.24 -6.03
N SER A 303 16.06 22.46 -5.17
CA SER A 303 14.91 21.63 -5.56
C SER A 303 13.72 22.44 -6.06
N LEU A 304 13.56 23.68 -5.63
CA LEU A 304 12.46 24.55 -6.05
C LEU A 304 12.51 24.91 -7.56
N SER A 305 13.63 24.68 -8.20
CA SER A 305 13.82 24.95 -9.63
C SER A 305 13.29 23.84 -10.56
N PHE A 306 12.95 22.67 -10.01
CA PHE A 306 12.33 21.58 -10.76
C PHE A 306 10.85 21.87 -11.03
N LYS A 307 10.36 21.47 -12.20
CA LYS A 307 9.01 21.82 -12.69
C LYS A 307 8.01 20.67 -12.51
N GLU A 308 8.45 19.44 -12.76
CA GLU A 308 7.61 18.24 -12.81
C GLU A 308 7.28 17.72 -11.41
N SER A 309 8.25 17.76 -10.51
CA SER A 309 8.14 17.21 -9.17
C SER A 309 8.00 18.29 -8.11
N SER A 310 7.39 17.97 -6.98
CA SER A 310 7.26 18.87 -5.84
C SER A 310 7.93 18.29 -4.58
N ASN A 311 8.23 19.20 -3.66
CA ASN A 311 8.75 18.80 -2.35
C ASN A 311 7.65 18.09 -1.51
N PRO A 312 8.06 17.07 -0.69
CA PRO A 312 9.43 16.71 -0.38
C PRO A 312 10.10 15.72 -1.36
N ASP A 313 9.39 15.18 -2.34
CA ASP A 313 9.81 14.06 -3.17
C ASP A 313 11.13 14.33 -3.91
N ILE A 314 11.21 15.45 -4.63
CA ILE A 314 12.41 15.83 -5.39
C ILE A 314 13.63 16.03 -4.46
N SER A 315 13.45 16.64 -3.30
CA SER A 315 14.57 16.81 -2.34
C SER A 315 15.00 15.48 -1.73
N LEU A 316 14.06 14.56 -1.47
CA LEU A 316 14.36 13.21 -0.99
C LEU A 316 15.18 12.45 -2.04
N GLU A 317 14.82 12.55 -3.33
CA GLU A 317 15.56 11.90 -4.40
C GLU A 317 17.00 12.47 -4.52
N ILE A 318 17.16 13.79 -4.41
CA ILE A 318 18.51 14.40 -4.41
C ILE A 318 19.32 13.85 -3.24
N ILE A 319 18.77 13.80 -2.03
CA ILE A 319 19.46 13.28 -0.84
C ILE A 319 19.85 11.81 -1.03
N ASP A 320 18.93 10.98 -1.52
CA ASP A 320 19.21 9.57 -1.74
C ASP A 320 20.38 9.36 -2.71
N ARG A 321 20.40 10.10 -3.83
CA ARG A 321 21.50 10.09 -4.80
C ARG A 321 22.82 10.57 -4.18
N VAL A 322 22.79 11.60 -3.33
CA VAL A 322 23.96 12.12 -2.60
C VAL A 322 24.51 11.05 -1.66
N LEU A 323 23.65 10.43 -0.87
CA LEU A 323 24.05 9.35 0.06
C LEU A 323 24.57 8.11 -0.68
N ALA A 324 23.94 7.72 -1.77
CA ALA A 324 24.40 6.62 -2.63
C ALA A 324 25.80 6.92 -3.22
N LYS A 325 26.02 8.13 -3.72
CA LYS A 325 27.33 8.55 -4.27
C LYS A 325 28.41 8.59 -3.20
N LYS A 326 28.10 9.09 -1.99
CA LYS A 326 28.98 9.04 -0.82
C LYS A 326 29.39 7.60 -0.51
N LYS A 327 28.42 6.70 -0.40
CA LYS A 327 28.65 5.28 -0.08
C LYS A 327 29.50 4.58 -1.15
N LEU A 328 29.22 4.85 -2.44
CA LEU A 328 29.89 4.20 -3.56
C LEU A 328 31.33 4.66 -3.74
N ARG A 329 31.61 5.95 -3.56
CA ARG A 329 32.90 6.57 -3.87
C ARG A 329 33.71 6.98 -2.63
N ASN A 330 33.16 6.78 -1.44
CA ASN A 330 33.76 7.19 -0.15
C ASN A 330 34.24 8.65 -0.14
N ILE A 331 33.38 9.55 -0.65
CA ILE A 331 33.67 10.99 -0.74
C ILE A 331 32.88 11.76 0.33
N GLU A 332 33.38 12.95 0.68
CA GLU A 332 32.64 13.89 1.51
C GLU A 332 31.50 14.55 0.71
N ILE A 333 30.43 14.89 1.41
CA ILE A 333 29.31 15.60 0.81
C ILE A 333 29.61 17.09 0.82
N THR A 334 29.77 17.66 -0.37
CA THR A 334 30.03 19.08 -0.60
C THR A 334 28.96 19.65 -1.55
N LYS A 335 28.89 20.98 -1.65
CA LYS A 335 27.99 21.63 -2.63
C LYS A 335 28.28 21.17 -4.06
N ASP A 336 29.56 21.04 -4.44
CA ASP A 336 29.94 20.60 -5.79
C ASP A 336 29.40 19.19 -6.12
N VAL A 337 29.39 18.31 -5.12
CA VAL A 337 28.81 16.96 -5.28
C VAL A 337 27.30 17.05 -5.51
N ILE A 338 26.60 17.89 -4.74
CA ILE A 338 25.16 18.14 -4.86
C ILE A 338 24.87 18.73 -6.23
N ASP A 339 25.57 19.78 -6.65
CA ASP A 339 25.41 20.47 -7.95
C ASP A 339 25.61 19.51 -9.13
N SER A 340 26.59 18.61 -9.03
CA SER A 340 26.80 17.60 -10.07
C SER A 340 25.61 16.66 -10.25
N ILE A 341 24.90 16.35 -9.16
CA ILE A 341 23.70 15.49 -9.17
C ILE A 341 22.52 16.27 -9.73
N ILE A 342 22.30 17.47 -9.21
CA ILE A 342 21.19 18.34 -9.64
C ILE A 342 21.29 18.65 -11.14
N ARG A 343 22.50 18.91 -11.66
CA ARG A 343 22.72 19.15 -13.10
C ARG A 343 22.29 17.95 -13.94
N ILE A 344 22.60 16.74 -13.53
CA ILE A 344 22.17 15.52 -14.23
C ILE A 344 20.66 15.36 -14.18
N MET A 345 20.06 15.58 -13.01
CA MET A 345 18.59 15.45 -12.85
C MET A 345 17.84 16.49 -13.69
N LYS A 346 18.29 17.76 -13.70
CA LYS A 346 17.69 18.81 -14.54
C LYS A 346 17.86 18.53 -16.04
N ALA A 347 18.97 17.96 -16.46
CA ALA A 347 19.16 17.55 -17.85
C ALA A 347 18.17 16.46 -18.26
N ASN A 348 17.90 15.51 -17.40
CA ASN A 348 16.90 14.46 -17.65
C ASN A 348 15.47 15.04 -17.71
N GLU A 349 15.10 15.89 -16.74
CA GLU A 349 13.78 16.57 -16.74
C GLU A 349 13.54 17.36 -18.04
N ASN A 350 14.54 18.09 -18.51
CA ASN A 350 14.42 18.86 -19.77
C ASN A 350 14.24 17.96 -20.99
N LEU A 351 14.91 16.80 -21.04
CA LEU A 351 14.75 15.85 -22.13
C LEU A 351 13.33 15.22 -22.11
N GLU A 352 12.79 14.91 -20.93
CA GLU A 352 11.43 14.40 -20.78
C GLU A 352 10.39 15.44 -21.27
N LEU A 353 10.56 16.70 -20.88
CA LEU A 353 9.68 17.79 -21.34
C LEU A 353 9.72 17.99 -22.88
N GLU A 354 10.90 17.88 -23.49
CA GLU A 354 11.03 17.96 -24.96
C GLU A 354 10.31 16.80 -25.67
N MET A 355 10.35 15.57 -25.09
CA MET A 355 9.68 14.38 -25.63
C MET A 355 8.15 14.42 -25.47
N GLU A 356 7.61 15.18 -24.51
CA GLU A 356 6.16 15.35 -24.32
C GLU A 356 5.57 16.42 -25.24
N GLU A 357 6.40 17.34 -25.76
CA GLU A 357 5.96 18.41 -26.70
C GLU A 357 5.96 17.93 -28.17
N GLU A 358 6.62 16.81 -28.50
CA GLU A 358 6.59 16.16 -29.83
C GLU A 358 5.39 15.17 -29.95
#